data_5dd7bfe208bda0abc1d8ee286e84e61f
#
_entry.id   5dd7bfe208bda0abc1d8ee286e84e61f
#
_cell.length_a   1.000
_cell.length_b   1.000
_cell.length_c   1.000
_cell.angle_alpha   90.00
_cell.angle_beta   90.00
_cell.angle_gamma   90.00
#
_symmetry.space_group_name_H-M   'P 1'
#
loop_
_entity.id
_entity.type
_entity.pdbx_description
1 polymer ?
#
loop_
_entity_poly.entity_id
_entity_poly.type
_entity_poly.pdbx_seq_one_letter_code
_entity_poly.pdbx_strand_id
1 'polypeptide(L)'
;MSVFDDVLAYPAWALIRLRDSEALTLVGGTRKDIEWLADIPTMHGPPEPGRRFDRLVLVPYAQVHERGFQSHQDGTPLSNIAIEYERDVPLTDAIAALPDRSVQYADRGGFEIDDAEYGKLVDTVIRDEIGNGEGANLVIGRRWTAQLADWDHAAALAVLRRLLERERGAYWTFCVFTGDRYLIGASPERHVSVDAGNVRMNPISGTFRLRGLDDRATRKAALLDFLADEKEIYELFMVVDEELKMMCDICHEGGLVLGPYLKQMTHLIHTEYLLAGRTQRDVPQVLRDSMFAATVTGSPVENACRLIAKYESGGRGYYGATMALLGRDAEGRATADAPILIRTADVSADGRLTVTAGATLVRDSDPAYETAETAAKAGGILTAFGLADAPTPADDVAGLEHDDDVLVALGSRNQRLSQFWLTDQSATPPNPLLRGKSAVILDGEDDFVNMLRHVLGVLGMSSTVVRYDAWTPSAADGHDLVIIGPGPGDPREHDDPKMAVIRSAVEDLLDRRQTFLAVCLGHQVVCDLLGLNVTYKDIVFQGTQTRLPMLGRERLVGFYNTFVARVPDSGLPDGVSVETDPATGDVHLLTGPHYRGVQFHAESILSQHGYDIVADLVTALLDT
;
A
#
# COMPACT_ATOMS: atom_id res chain seq x y z
N MET A 1 25.57 -36.46 5.02
CA MET A 1 24.25 -35.84 5.24
C MET A 1 24.37 -34.39 4.86
N SER A 2 23.48 -33.92 4.03
CA SER A 2 23.40 -32.49 3.71
C SER A 2 22.97 -31.70 4.95
N VAL A 3 23.38 -30.43 5.03
CA VAL A 3 22.95 -29.53 6.10
C VAL A 3 21.41 -29.31 6.11
N PHE A 4 20.73 -29.70 5.02
CA PHE A 4 19.29 -29.56 4.81
C PHE A 4 18.50 -30.86 5.05
N ASP A 5 19.15 -32.03 5.22
CA ASP A 5 18.45 -33.31 5.32
C ASP A 5 17.39 -33.32 6.44
N ASP A 6 17.70 -32.69 7.58
CA ASP A 6 16.77 -32.64 8.73
C ASP A 6 15.51 -31.83 8.40
N VAL A 7 15.64 -30.63 7.79
CA VAL A 7 14.50 -29.75 7.50
C VAL A 7 13.66 -30.30 6.34
N LEU A 8 14.29 -30.91 5.33
CA LEU A 8 13.59 -31.49 4.17
C LEU A 8 12.78 -32.75 4.52
N ALA A 9 13.00 -33.33 5.69
CA ALA A 9 12.22 -34.46 6.20
C ALA A 9 10.81 -34.04 6.71
N TYR A 10 10.59 -32.75 6.95
CA TYR A 10 9.28 -32.23 7.37
C TYR A 10 8.31 -32.15 6.19
N PRO A 11 7.00 -32.38 6.42
CA PRO A 11 5.99 -32.31 5.37
C PRO A 11 5.80 -30.91 4.79
N ALA A 12 6.16 -29.86 5.53
CA ALA A 12 6.26 -28.48 5.06
C ALA A 12 7.52 -27.85 5.64
N TRP A 13 8.21 -27.05 4.84
CA TRP A 13 9.47 -26.43 5.24
C TRP A 13 9.73 -25.12 4.50
N ALA A 14 10.61 -24.30 5.06
CA ALA A 14 11.10 -23.10 4.42
C ALA A 14 12.58 -22.86 4.69
N LEU A 15 13.27 -22.35 3.69
CA LEU A 15 14.62 -21.83 3.77
C LEU A 15 14.53 -20.33 3.44
N ILE A 16 14.88 -19.47 4.41
CA ILE A 16 14.63 -18.03 4.33
C ILE A 16 15.89 -17.26 4.73
N ARG A 17 16.39 -16.42 3.82
CA ARG A 17 17.31 -15.35 4.17
C ARG A 17 16.51 -14.10 4.49
N LEU A 18 16.49 -13.71 5.75
CA LEU A 18 15.90 -12.47 6.22
C LEU A 18 16.78 -11.26 5.82
N ARG A 19 16.21 -10.07 5.82
CA ARG A 19 16.91 -8.83 5.49
C ARG A 19 18.23 -8.73 6.27
N ASP A 20 19.30 -8.41 5.55
CA ASP A 20 20.65 -8.16 6.10
C ASP A 20 21.22 -9.34 6.94
N SER A 21 20.61 -10.54 6.87
CA SER A 21 21.10 -11.70 7.58
C SER A 21 22.29 -12.34 6.89
N GLU A 22 23.32 -12.69 7.68
CA GLU A 22 24.47 -13.50 7.27
C GLU A 22 24.19 -15.02 7.44
N ALA A 23 22.93 -15.37 7.69
CA ALA A 23 22.50 -16.76 7.83
C ALA A 23 21.25 -17.03 6.98
N LEU A 24 21.10 -18.29 6.59
CA LEU A 24 19.86 -18.87 6.06
C LEU A 24 19.12 -19.54 7.22
N THR A 25 17.93 -19.07 7.51
CA THR A 25 17.04 -19.66 8.53
C THR A 25 16.27 -20.82 7.90
N LEU A 26 16.39 -22.00 8.51
CA LEU A 26 15.69 -23.21 8.14
C LEU A 26 14.55 -23.43 9.13
N VAL A 27 13.33 -23.57 8.64
CA VAL A 27 12.17 -23.93 9.46
C VAL A 27 11.44 -25.11 8.83
N GLY A 28 10.99 -26.04 9.67
CA GLY A 28 10.24 -27.22 9.24
C GLY A 28 9.09 -27.48 10.20
N GLY A 29 8.01 -28.06 9.69
CA GLY A 29 6.84 -28.33 10.52
C GLY A 29 5.66 -28.92 9.78
N THR A 30 4.49 -28.81 10.39
CA THR A 30 3.24 -29.40 9.91
C THR A 30 2.27 -28.30 9.46
N ARG A 31 1.81 -28.40 8.21
CA ARG A 31 0.79 -27.50 7.64
C ARG A 31 -0.61 -27.90 8.08
N LYS A 32 -1.40 -26.89 8.40
CA LYS A 32 -2.85 -26.98 8.53
C LYS A 32 -3.46 -25.74 7.84
N ASP A 33 -4.36 -25.97 6.89
CA ASP A 33 -5.11 -24.87 6.31
C ASP A 33 -6.22 -24.45 7.27
N ILE A 34 -6.45 -23.16 7.33
CA ILE A 34 -7.44 -22.48 8.17
C ILE A 34 -8.31 -21.57 7.31
N GLU A 35 -9.45 -21.15 7.83
CA GLU A 35 -10.40 -20.34 7.07
C GLU A 35 -10.20 -18.84 7.32
N TRP A 36 -9.95 -18.46 8.59
CA TRP A 36 -9.85 -17.07 9.01
C TRP A 36 -8.49 -16.78 9.64
N LEU A 37 -7.99 -15.55 9.49
CA LEU A 37 -6.78 -15.11 10.18
C LEU A 37 -6.92 -15.21 11.71
N ALA A 38 -8.13 -15.00 12.23
CA ALA A 38 -8.44 -15.18 13.64
C ALA A 38 -8.25 -16.63 14.14
N ASP A 39 -8.23 -17.63 13.24
CA ASP A 39 -7.98 -19.04 13.57
C ASP A 39 -6.48 -19.34 13.76
N ILE A 40 -5.59 -18.39 13.52
CA ILE A 40 -4.17 -18.54 13.78
C ILE A 40 -3.96 -18.71 15.29
N PRO A 41 -3.46 -19.88 15.75
CA PRO A 41 -3.27 -20.09 17.18
C PRO A 41 -2.23 -19.13 17.76
N THR A 42 -2.61 -18.35 18.74
CA THR A 42 -1.71 -17.46 19.48
C THR A 42 -0.97 -18.24 20.58
N MET A 43 0.34 -17.99 20.66
CA MET A 43 1.18 -18.57 21.72
C MET A 43 1.42 -17.51 22.80
N HIS A 44 1.49 -17.93 24.06
CA HIS A 44 1.69 -17.04 25.20
C HIS A 44 2.95 -17.42 25.98
N GLY A 45 3.56 -16.42 26.63
CA GLY A 45 4.78 -16.59 27.42
C GLY A 45 6.05 -16.69 26.57
N PRO A 46 7.24 -16.75 27.22
CA PRO A 46 8.52 -16.79 26.52
C PRO A 46 8.64 -18.02 25.61
N PRO A 47 9.32 -17.91 24.44
CA PRO A 47 9.58 -19.05 23.58
C PRO A 47 10.52 -20.06 24.25
N GLU A 48 10.54 -21.29 23.74
CA GLU A 48 11.56 -22.26 24.12
C GLU A 48 12.97 -21.75 23.78
N PRO A 49 14.00 -22.07 24.59
CA PRO A 49 15.35 -21.64 24.30
C PRO A 49 15.81 -22.06 22.90
N GLY A 50 16.30 -21.08 22.12
CA GLY A 50 16.77 -21.30 20.76
C GLY A 50 15.67 -21.22 19.68
N ARG A 51 14.42 -20.97 20.03
CA ARG A 51 13.32 -20.74 19.10
C ARG A 51 12.95 -19.26 19.05
N ARG A 52 12.73 -18.76 17.84
CA ARG A 52 12.24 -17.39 17.58
C ARG A 52 10.85 -17.42 16.96
N PHE A 53 10.56 -18.46 16.20
CA PHE A 53 9.35 -18.55 15.38
C PHE A 53 8.47 -19.71 15.81
N ASP A 54 7.17 -19.43 15.92
CA ASP A 54 6.14 -20.40 16.23
C ASP A 54 5.43 -20.91 14.96
N ARG A 55 5.28 -20.02 13.96
CA ARG A 55 4.50 -20.31 12.77
C ARG A 55 5.03 -19.58 11.53
N LEU A 56 4.83 -20.23 10.37
CA LEU A 56 4.88 -19.58 9.05
C LEU A 56 3.47 -19.62 8.46
N VAL A 57 2.88 -18.46 8.23
CA VAL A 57 1.53 -18.30 7.67
C VAL A 57 1.62 -17.75 6.26
N LEU A 58 0.96 -18.40 5.31
CA LEU A 58 0.84 -17.94 3.93
C LEU A 58 -0.59 -17.43 3.72
N VAL A 59 -0.73 -16.13 3.55
CA VAL A 59 -2.02 -15.46 3.37
C VAL A 59 -2.27 -15.30 1.88
N PRO A 60 -3.35 -15.89 1.30
CA PRO A 60 -3.67 -15.72 -0.11
C PRO A 60 -4.30 -14.35 -0.38
N TYR A 61 -4.21 -13.86 -1.63
CA TYR A 61 -4.82 -12.58 -2.01
C TYR A 61 -6.35 -12.57 -1.78
N ALA A 62 -7.00 -13.70 -2.00
CA ALA A 62 -8.44 -13.84 -1.78
C ALA A 62 -8.87 -13.56 -0.33
N GLN A 63 -7.93 -13.57 0.64
CA GLN A 63 -8.22 -13.29 2.05
C GLN A 63 -8.69 -11.84 2.31
N VAL A 64 -8.57 -10.92 1.33
CA VAL A 64 -9.18 -9.57 1.42
C VAL A 64 -10.68 -9.61 1.69
N HIS A 65 -11.34 -10.76 1.48
CA HIS A 65 -12.74 -10.95 1.84
C HIS A 65 -13.01 -10.75 3.35
N GLU A 66 -12.03 -10.97 4.22
CA GLU A 66 -12.15 -10.68 5.66
C GLU A 66 -12.33 -9.18 5.96
N ARG A 67 -11.92 -8.31 5.03
CA ARG A 67 -12.22 -6.87 5.07
C ARG A 67 -13.51 -6.49 4.33
N GLY A 68 -14.22 -7.46 3.75
CA GLY A 68 -15.40 -7.22 2.90
C GLY A 68 -15.06 -6.89 1.44
N PHE A 69 -13.77 -6.92 1.05
CA PHE A 69 -13.34 -6.53 -0.29
C PHE A 69 -13.53 -7.64 -1.32
N GLN A 70 -13.77 -7.26 -2.57
CA GLN A 70 -13.99 -8.21 -3.66
C GLN A 70 -12.67 -8.80 -4.17
N SER A 71 -12.70 -10.09 -4.49
CA SER A 71 -11.61 -10.80 -5.17
C SER A 71 -12.12 -12.07 -5.85
N HIS A 72 -11.37 -12.57 -6.83
CA HIS A 72 -11.59 -13.90 -7.35
C HIS A 72 -11.25 -14.95 -6.29
N GLN A 73 -12.18 -15.88 -6.05
CA GLN A 73 -11.96 -17.03 -5.18
C GLN A 73 -11.35 -18.15 -6.01
N ASP A 74 -10.04 -18.34 -5.94
CA ASP A 74 -9.29 -19.32 -6.75
C ASP A 74 -8.94 -20.62 -6.00
N GLY A 75 -9.41 -20.73 -4.76
CA GLY A 75 -9.16 -21.90 -3.91
C GLY A 75 -7.74 -21.96 -3.31
N THR A 76 -6.94 -20.91 -3.44
CA THR A 76 -5.64 -20.84 -2.78
C THR A 76 -5.82 -20.76 -1.26
N PRO A 77 -5.23 -21.68 -0.48
CA PRO A 77 -5.53 -21.79 0.93
C PRO A 77 -4.81 -20.75 1.78
N LEU A 78 -5.43 -20.34 2.89
CA LEU A 78 -4.75 -19.72 4.02
C LEU A 78 -4.02 -20.83 4.78
N SER A 79 -2.70 -20.94 4.57
CA SER A 79 -1.89 -22.03 5.10
C SER A 79 -1.14 -21.61 6.34
N ASN A 80 -1.31 -22.36 7.43
CA ASN A 80 -0.63 -22.16 8.70
C ASN A 80 0.30 -23.35 8.96
N ILE A 81 1.62 -23.14 8.94
CA ILE A 81 2.64 -24.13 9.23
C ILE A 81 3.09 -23.94 10.67
N ALA A 82 2.80 -24.91 11.53
CA ALA A 82 3.33 -24.95 12.89
C ALA A 82 4.81 -25.32 12.83
N ILE A 83 5.70 -24.44 13.27
CA ILE A 83 7.14 -24.67 13.24
C ILE A 83 7.54 -25.61 14.38
N GLU A 84 8.15 -26.72 14.02
CA GLU A 84 8.65 -27.76 14.93
C GLU A 84 10.18 -27.83 14.93
N TYR A 85 10.81 -27.36 13.85
CA TYR A 85 12.24 -27.30 13.65
C TYR A 85 12.67 -25.90 13.25
N GLU A 86 13.72 -25.39 13.87
CA GLU A 86 14.35 -24.11 13.53
C GLU A 86 15.87 -24.23 13.66
N ARG A 87 16.61 -23.74 12.65
CA ARG A 87 18.06 -23.69 12.66
C ARG A 87 18.58 -22.61 11.73
N ASP A 88 19.58 -21.87 12.17
CA ASP A 88 20.35 -20.97 11.30
C ASP A 88 21.61 -21.67 10.76
N VAL A 89 21.89 -21.45 9.48
CA VAL A 89 23.08 -21.92 8.79
C VAL A 89 23.81 -20.72 8.21
N PRO A 90 25.12 -20.53 8.46
CA PRO A 90 25.87 -19.46 7.84
C PRO A 90 25.65 -19.41 6.33
N LEU A 91 25.41 -18.23 5.77
CA LEU A 91 24.98 -18.07 4.37
C LEU A 91 25.97 -18.67 3.37
N THR A 92 27.29 -18.51 3.62
CA THR A 92 28.36 -19.09 2.80
C THR A 92 28.30 -20.61 2.77
N ASP A 93 28.08 -21.23 3.93
CA ASP A 93 27.99 -22.69 4.07
C ASP A 93 26.71 -23.22 3.42
N ALA A 94 25.59 -22.47 3.58
CA ALA A 94 24.32 -22.79 2.95
C ALA A 94 24.44 -22.76 1.41
N ILE A 95 24.98 -21.70 0.83
CA ILE A 95 25.17 -21.58 -0.62
C ILE A 95 26.06 -22.70 -1.14
N ALA A 96 27.16 -23.02 -0.44
CA ALA A 96 28.07 -24.11 -0.84
C ALA A 96 27.38 -25.48 -0.81
N ALA A 97 26.43 -25.69 0.10
CA ALA A 97 25.70 -26.96 0.25
C ALA A 97 24.48 -27.09 -0.68
N LEU A 98 23.94 -25.98 -1.20
CA LEU A 98 22.81 -25.98 -2.12
C LEU A 98 23.21 -26.60 -3.48
N PRO A 99 22.33 -27.41 -4.11
CA PRO A 99 22.62 -28.04 -5.38
C PRO A 99 22.84 -27.01 -6.50
N ASP A 100 23.74 -27.35 -7.44
CA ASP A 100 23.90 -26.63 -8.70
C ASP A 100 23.34 -27.49 -9.82
N ARG A 101 22.10 -27.28 -10.16
CA ARG A 101 21.33 -28.06 -11.13
C ARG A 101 20.56 -27.14 -12.06
N SER A 102 20.56 -27.40 -13.36
CA SER A 102 19.70 -26.71 -14.32
C SER A 102 18.25 -27.17 -14.19
N VAL A 103 17.31 -26.25 -14.33
CA VAL A 103 15.87 -26.56 -14.42
C VAL A 103 15.59 -27.11 -15.82
N GLN A 104 14.80 -28.17 -15.88
CA GLN A 104 14.35 -28.78 -17.11
C GLN A 104 12.90 -28.36 -17.42
N TYR A 105 12.56 -28.27 -18.71
CA TYR A 105 11.27 -27.79 -19.18
C TYR A 105 10.61 -28.80 -20.12
N ALA A 106 9.34 -29.10 -19.87
CA ALA A 106 8.44 -29.69 -20.85
C ALA A 106 7.90 -28.60 -21.79
N ASP A 107 7.63 -27.40 -21.24
CA ASP A 107 7.27 -26.20 -22.00
C ASP A 107 7.88 -24.98 -21.31
N ARG A 108 8.57 -24.12 -22.06
CA ARG A 108 9.18 -22.88 -21.54
C ARG A 108 8.16 -21.76 -21.35
N GLY A 109 6.97 -21.91 -21.94
CA GLY A 109 5.84 -21.01 -21.74
C GLY A 109 6.03 -19.59 -22.24
N GLY A 110 5.28 -18.67 -21.63
CA GLY A 110 5.23 -17.26 -21.96
C GLY A 110 4.22 -16.51 -21.10
N PHE A 111 4.05 -15.23 -21.36
CA PHE A 111 2.94 -14.48 -20.78
C PHE A 111 1.59 -14.96 -21.34
N GLU A 112 0.60 -15.16 -20.47
CA GLU A 112 -0.75 -15.60 -20.85
C GLU A 112 -1.47 -14.59 -21.76
N ILE A 113 -1.20 -13.30 -21.55
CA ILE A 113 -1.62 -12.20 -22.43
C ILE A 113 -0.38 -11.54 -23.02
N ASP A 114 -0.38 -11.34 -24.34
CA ASP A 114 0.75 -10.75 -25.02
C ASP A 114 0.91 -9.25 -24.72
N ASP A 115 2.02 -8.67 -25.19
CA ASP A 115 2.33 -7.27 -24.92
C ASP A 115 1.30 -6.30 -25.53
N ALA A 116 0.72 -6.63 -26.67
CA ALA A 116 -0.28 -5.79 -27.34
C ALA A 116 -1.64 -5.85 -26.62
N GLU A 117 -2.02 -7.02 -26.13
CA GLU A 117 -3.25 -7.20 -25.35
C GLU A 117 -3.15 -6.53 -23.98
N TYR A 118 -2.00 -6.70 -23.31
CA TYR A 118 -1.78 -6.02 -22.03
C TYR A 118 -1.73 -4.49 -22.18
N GLY A 119 -1.09 -3.97 -23.24
CA GLY A 119 -1.09 -2.53 -23.52
C GLY A 119 -2.50 -1.96 -23.74
N LYS A 120 -3.39 -2.70 -24.42
CA LYS A 120 -4.81 -2.30 -24.55
C LYS A 120 -5.55 -2.33 -23.23
N LEU A 121 -5.27 -3.32 -22.39
CA LEU A 121 -5.84 -3.42 -21.04
C LEU A 121 -5.43 -2.20 -20.20
N VAL A 122 -4.16 -1.83 -20.22
CA VAL A 122 -3.62 -0.65 -19.55
C VAL A 122 -4.35 0.63 -20.03
N ASP A 123 -4.45 0.84 -21.35
CA ASP A 123 -5.16 1.99 -21.93
C ASP A 123 -6.63 2.05 -21.49
N THR A 124 -7.30 0.89 -21.46
CA THR A 124 -8.70 0.79 -21.01
C THR A 124 -8.84 1.18 -19.54
N VAL A 125 -7.99 0.67 -18.67
CA VAL A 125 -8.02 0.97 -17.23
C VAL A 125 -7.76 2.46 -16.97
N ILE A 126 -6.77 3.04 -17.66
CA ILE A 126 -6.46 4.46 -17.51
C ILE A 126 -7.64 5.32 -17.94
N ARG A 127 -8.22 5.03 -19.11
CA ARG A 127 -9.31 5.83 -19.69
C ARG A 127 -10.63 5.66 -18.92
N ASP A 128 -11.03 4.41 -18.64
CA ASP A 128 -12.39 4.08 -18.21
C ASP A 128 -12.54 4.07 -16.68
N GLU A 129 -11.44 3.90 -15.93
CA GLU A 129 -11.49 3.85 -14.46
C GLU A 129 -10.77 5.04 -13.83
N ILE A 130 -9.45 5.16 -14.01
CA ILE A 130 -8.66 6.23 -13.39
C ILE A 130 -9.12 7.60 -13.91
N GLY A 131 -9.38 7.70 -15.22
CA GLY A 131 -9.91 8.92 -15.85
C GLY A 131 -11.31 9.31 -15.38
N ASN A 132 -12.08 8.37 -14.83
CA ASN A 132 -13.42 8.61 -14.30
C ASN A 132 -13.47 8.71 -12.76
N GLY A 133 -12.31 8.72 -12.10
CA GLY A 133 -12.23 8.95 -10.64
C GLY A 133 -12.41 7.71 -9.76
N GLU A 134 -12.32 6.53 -10.36
CA GLU A 134 -12.44 5.26 -9.65
C GLU A 134 -11.18 4.90 -8.83
N GLY A 135 -10.12 5.67 -8.93
CA GLY A 135 -8.91 5.51 -8.15
C GLY A 135 -7.79 6.44 -8.56
N ALA A 136 -6.81 6.59 -7.70
CA ALA A 136 -5.58 7.36 -7.96
C ALA A 136 -4.56 6.52 -8.73
N ASN A 137 -4.40 5.27 -8.35
CA ASN A 137 -3.56 4.28 -9.01
C ASN A 137 -4.19 2.89 -8.92
N LEU A 138 -3.80 2.01 -9.83
CA LEU A 138 -4.24 0.62 -9.86
C LEU A 138 -3.12 -0.29 -10.34
N VAL A 139 -2.89 -1.41 -9.65
CA VAL A 139 -1.88 -2.39 -10.07
C VAL A 139 -2.57 -3.56 -10.77
N ILE A 140 -2.31 -3.72 -12.06
CA ILE A 140 -2.82 -4.85 -12.86
C ILE A 140 -1.68 -5.81 -13.17
N GLY A 141 -1.88 -7.07 -12.81
CA GLY A 141 -0.93 -8.16 -13.02
C GLY A 141 -1.15 -8.91 -14.33
N ARG A 142 -0.06 -9.47 -14.87
CA ARG A 142 -0.12 -10.52 -15.88
C ARG A 142 0.79 -11.67 -15.50
N ARG A 143 0.45 -12.86 -15.95
CA ARG A 143 1.11 -14.11 -15.58
C ARG A 143 1.99 -14.65 -16.69
N TRP A 144 3.22 -15.04 -16.32
CA TRP A 144 4.04 -15.95 -17.10
C TRP A 144 3.79 -17.37 -16.60
N THR A 145 3.48 -18.30 -17.50
CA THR A 145 3.28 -19.70 -17.17
C THR A 145 4.25 -20.57 -17.95
N ALA A 146 4.72 -21.66 -17.33
CA ALA A 146 5.60 -22.66 -17.94
C ALA A 146 5.32 -24.04 -17.33
N GLN A 147 5.76 -25.11 -17.98
CA GLN A 147 5.72 -26.46 -17.45
C GLN A 147 7.13 -26.99 -17.25
N LEU A 148 7.49 -27.23 -15.99
CA LEU A 148 8.77 -27.82 -15.61
C LEU A 148 8.74 -29.33 -15.81
N ALA A 149 9.88 -29.90 -16.18
CA ALA A 149 10.11 -31.33 -16.22
C ALA A 149 10.99 -31.75 -15.03
N ASP A 150 10.77 -32.95 -14.50
CA ASP A 150 11.57 -33.53 -13.40
C ASP A 150 11.73 -32.59 -12.19
N TRP A 151 10.63 -31.91 -11.82
CA TRP A 151 10.61 -30.96 -10.72
C TRP A 151 10.62 -31.66 -9.36
N ASP A 152 11.61 -31.34 -8.55
CA ASP A 152 11.81 -31.90 -7.22
C ASP A 152 12.43 -30.87 -6.23
N HIS A 153 12.63 -31.26 -4.98
CA HIS A 153 13.28 -30.41 -3.98
C HIS A 153 14.67 -29.93 -4.42
N ALA A 154 15.45 -30.77 -5.11
CA ALA A 154 16.79 -30.39 -5.53
C ALA A 154 16.75 -29.32 -6.63
N ALA A 155 15.78 -29.37 -7.54
CA ALA A 155 15.56 -28.32 -8.54
C ALA A 155 15.12 -27.00 -7.89
N ALA A 156 14.21 -27.06 -6.92
CA ALA A 156 13.75 -25.89 -6.16
C ALA A 156 14.91 -25.22 -5.40
N LEU A 157 15.73 -26.01 -4.71
CA LEU A 157 16.91 -25.54 -3.99
C LEU A 157 17.98 -24.97 -4.91
N ALA A 158 18.14 -25.50 -6.15
CA ALA A 158 19.04 -24.92 -7.14
C ALA A 158 18.58 -23.53 -7.63
N VAL A 159 17.28 -23.29 -7.73
CA VAL A 159 16.73 -21.94 -8.00
C VAL A 159 17.00 -21.01 -6.83
N LEU A 160 16.74 -21.45 -5.58
CA LEU A 160 17.09 -20.67 -4.39
C LEU A 160 18.56 -20.27 -4.35
N ARG A 161 19.48 -21.21 -4.65
CA ARG A 161 20.91 -20.92 -4.73
C ARG A 161 21.20 -19.74 -5.66
N ARG A 162 20.64 -19.76 -6.88
CA ARG A 162 20.86 -18.68 -7.86
C ARG A 162 20.31 -17.34 -7.38
N LEU A 163 19.18 -17.33 -6.67
CA LEU A 163 18.66 -16.11 -6.05
C LEU A 163 19.60 -15.60 -4.95
N LEU A 164 20.06 -16.48 -4.05
CA LEU A 164 20.99 -16.10 -2.97
C LEU A 164 22.33 -15.57 -3.48
N GLU A 165 22.82 -16.09 -4.61
CA GLU A 165 24.08 -15.67 -5.24
C GLU A 165 23.95 -14.33 -6.00
N ARG A 166 22.78 -14.04 -6.57
CA ARG A 166 22.59 -12.94 -7.51
C ARG A 166 21.78 -11.77 -6.98
N GLU A 167 20.73 -12.06 -6.19
CA GLU A 167 19.82 -11.00 -5.73
C GLU A 167 20.42 -10.26 -4.53
N ARG A 168 20.40 -8.93 -4.61
CA ARG A 168 20.85 -8.02 -3.56
C ARG A 168 19.69 -7.12 -3.15
N GLY A 169 19.69 -6.67 -1.90
CA GLY A 169 18.71 -5.72 -1.38
C GLY A 169 17.31 -6.31 -1.15
N ALA A 170 17.10 -7.61 -1.36
CA ALA A 170 15.84 -8.26 -1.05
C ALA A 170 15.54 -8.16 0.44
N TYR A 171 14.26 -7.94 0.77
CA TYR A 171 13.77 -8.01 2.15
C TYR A 171 13.79 -9.45 2.64
N TRP A 172 13.26 -10.39 1.83
CA TRP A 172 13.43 -11.83 2.02
C TRP A 172 13.84 -12.50 0.70
N THR A 173 14.78 -13.47 0.78
CA THR A 173 15.04 -14.45 -0.28
C THR A 173 14.68 -15.82 0.26
N PHE A 174 13.81 -16.55 -0.42
CA PHE A 174 13.19 -17.73 0.18
C PHE A 174 12.86 -18.84 -0.80
N CYS A 175 12.77 -20.06 -0.27
CA CYS A 175 12.14 -21.23 -0.86
C CYS A 175 11.25 -21.87 0.23
N VAL A 176 9.95 -21.88 0.00
CA VAL A 176 8.94 -22.47 0.90
C VAL A 176 8.28 -23.63 0.18
N PHE A 177 8.21 -24.78 0.82
CA PHE A 177 7.44 -25.94 0.39
C PHE A 177 6.28 -26.18 1.36
N THR A 178 5.06 -26.18 0.85
CA THR A 178 3.84 -26.34 1.65
C THR A 178 3.33 -27.76 1.74
N GLY A 179 4.01 -28.72 1.10
CA GLY A 179 3.57 -30.10 0.94
C GLY A 179 3.06 -30.41 -0.48
N ASP A 180 2.54 -29.41 -1.18
CA ASP A 180 1.92 -29.56 -2.50
C ASP A 180 2.37 -28.47 -3.50
N ARG A 181 3.11 -27.45 -3.04
CA ARG A 181 3.60 -26.35 -3.89
C ARG A 181 4.87 -25.74 -3.32
N TYR A 182 5.59 -25.04 -4.19
CA TYR A 182 6.76 -24.26 -3.81
C TYR A 182 6.51 -22.78 -4.09
N LEU A 183 6.86 -21.92 -3.13
CA LEU A 183 7.02 -20.49 -3.36
C LEU A 183 8.50 -20.15 -3.28
N ILE A 184 9.06 -19.63 -4.38
CA ILE A 184 10.50 -19.33 -4.48
C ILE A 184 10.65 -17.89 -4.96
N GLY A 185 11.31 -17.04 -4.17
CA GLY A 185 11.35 -15.64 -4.51
C GLY A 185 12.43 -14.83 -3.79
N ALA A 186 12.56 -13.58 -4.24
CA ALA A 186 13.39 -12.55 -3.63
C ALA A 186 12.58 -11.25 -3.57
N SER A 187 11.73 -11.16 -2.55
CA SER A 187 10.86 -9.99 -2.37
C SER A 187 11.65 -8.78 -1.85
N PRO A 188 11.51 -7.61 -2.47
CA PRO A 188 12.18 -6.39 -2.00
C PRO A 188 11.49 -5.72 -0.83
N GLU A 189 10.21 -6.00 -0.57
CA GLU A 189 9.32 -5.12 0.16
C GLU A 189 8.76 -5.78 1.42
N ARG A 190 8.83 -5.05 2.54
CA ARG A 190 8.11 -5.41 3.76
C ARG A 190 6.65 -5.01 3.60
N HIS A 191 5.75 -5.98 3.75
CA HIS A 191 4.33 -5.69 3.94
C HIS A 191 4.09 -5.07 5.30
N VAL A 192 4.32 -5.84 6.35
CA VAL A 192 4.19 -5.37 7.73
C VAL A 192 5.11 -6.17 8.66
N SER A 193 5.66 -5.51 9.66
CA SER A 193 6.30 -6.21 10.79
C SER A 193 5.76 -5.68 12.11
N VAL A 194 5.69 -6.57 13.09
CA VAL A 194 5.31 -6.28 14.48
C VAL A 194 6.44 -6.74 15.38
N ASP A 195 6.91 -5.87 16.24
CA ASP A 195 7.92 -6.17 17.25
C ASP A 195 7.51 -5.55 18.57
N ALA A 196 6.99 -6.38 19.48
CA ALA A 196 6.51 -5.94 20.78
C ALA A 196 5.53 -4.75 20.72
N GLY A 197 4.60 -4.79 19.75
CA GLY A 197 3.62 -3.72 19.50
C GLY A 197 4.10 -2.58 18.60
N ASN A 198 5.39 -2.54 18.24
CA ASN A 198 5.87 -1.59 17.22
C ASN A 198 5.57 -2.16 15.82
N VAL A 199 4.81 -1.42 15.02
CA VAL A 199 4.44 -1.76 13.64
C VAL A 199 5.30 -0.98 12.67
N ARG A 200 5.73 -1.62 11.58
CA ARG A 200 6.47 -0.97 10.49
C ARG A 200 5.98 -1.46 9.15
N MET A 201 5.87 -0.55 8.19
CA MET A 201 5.64 -0.80 6.75
C MET A 201 6.71 -0.07 5.95
N ASN A 202 7.00 -0.56 4.74
CA ASN A 202 8.00 0.09 3.87
C ASN A 202 7.43 0.24 2.46
N PRO A 203 6.59 1.25 2.19
CA PRO A 203 6.14 1.54 0.84
C PRO A 203 7.32 1.89 -0.07
N ILE A 204 7.39 1.18 -1.20
CA ILE A 204 8.40 1.36 -2.24
C ILE A 204 7.71 1.82 -3.50
N SER A 205 8.22 2.88 -4.15
CA SER A 205 7.77 3.29 -5.46
C SER A 205 8.89 3.92 -6.27
N GLY A 206 8.64 4.08 -7.57
CA GLY A 206 9.61 4.52 -8.53
C GLY A 206 10.64 3.42 -8.86
N THR A 207 11.02 3.34 -10.13
CA THR A 207 11.95 2.30 -10.60
C THR A 207 13.04 2.92 -11.46
N PHE A 208 14.18 3.21 -10.87
CA PHE A 208 15.36 3.65 -11.59
C PHE A 208 16.12 2.44 -12.13
N ARG A 209 16.26 2.34 -13.46
CA ARG A 209 16.93 1.23 -14.14
C ARG A 209 18.41 1.51 -14.32
N LEU A 210 19.27 0.57 -13.91
CA LEU A 210 20.73 0.71 -14.00
C LEU A 210 21.31 0.33 -15.37
N ARG A 211 20.49 -0.29 -16.23
CA ARG A 211 20.93 -0.80 -17.54
C ARG A 211 21.31 0.35 -18.48
N GLY A 212 22.48 0.22 -19.13
CA GLY A 212 22.96 1.21 -20.12
C GLY A 212 23.66 2.43 -19.52
N LEU A 213 23.92 2.42 -18.22
CA LEU A 213 24.64 3.47 -17.51
C LEU A 213 26.00 2.94 -17.06
N ASP A 214 27.03 3.16 -17.88
CA ASP A 214 28.31 2.43 -17.77
C ASP A 214 29.28 3.01 -16.72
N ASP A 215 29.13 4.28 -16.35
CA ASP A 215 30.00 4.92 -15.37
C ASP A 215 29.23 5.58 -14.22
N ARG A 216 29.91 5.77 -13.08
CA ARG A 216 29.33 6.33 -11.84
C ARG A 216 28.77 7.75 -12.02
N ALA A 217 29.45 8.61 -12.80
CA ALA A 217 29.02 9.99 -12.95
C ALA A 217 27.73 10.08 -13.78
N THR A 218 27.64 9.33 -14.86
CA THR A 218 26.41 9.21 -15.67
C THR A 218 25.26 8.63 -14.85
N ARG A 219 25.52 7.57 -14.05
CA ARG A 219 24.50 7.00 -13.13
C ARG A 219 24.02 8.01 -12.11
N LYS A 220 24.93 8.74 -11.46
CA LYS A 220 24.57 9.78 -10.48
C LYS A 220 23.72 10.86 -11.13
N ALA A 221 24.12 11.39 -12.30
CA ALA A 221 23.35 12.42 -12.99
C ALA A 221 21.93 11.94 -13.32
N ALA A 222 21.80 10.74 -13.92
CA ALA A 222 20.51 10.15 -14.25
C ALA A 222 19.67 9.84 -13.00
N LEU A 223 20.29 9.43 -11.87
CA LEU A 223 19.60 9.23 -10.61
C LEU A 223 19.07 10.56 -10.04
N LEU A 224 19.85 11.64 -10.11
CA LEU A 224 19.39 12.96 -9.66
C LEU A 224 18.23 13.47 -10.52
N ASP A 225 18.25 13.25 -11.84
CA ASP A 225 17.12 13.57 -12.73
C ASP A 225 15.86 12.75 -12.34
N PHE A 226 16.01 11.45 -12.11
CA PHE A 226 14.93 10.59 -11.61
C PHE A 226 14.39 11.05 -10.25
N LEU A 227 15.27 11.46 -9.33
CA LEU A 227 14.85 11.98 -8.02
C LEU A 227 14.12 13.32 -8.10
N ALA A 228 14.34 14.09 -9.18
CA ALA A 228 13.68 15.37 -9.43
C ALA A 228 12.39 15.22 -10.27
N ASP A 229 12.11 14.04 -10.85
CA ASP A 229 10.92 13.79 -11.67
C ASP A 229 9.65 13.84 -10.81
N GLU A 230 8.73 14.75 -11.16
CA GLU A 230 7.49 14.97 -10.41
C GLU A 230 6.57 13.73 -10.44
N LYS A 231 6.51 12.97 -11.54
CA LYS A 231 5.73 11.73 -11.63
C LYS A 231 6.21 10.74 -10.57
N GLU A 232 7.51 10.49 -10.52
CA GLU A 232 8.12 9.54 -9.58
C GLU A 232 7.97 9.99 -8.12
N ILE A 233 7.98 11.30 -7.87
CA ILE A 233 7.77 11.89 -6.55
C ILE A 233 6.31 11.68 -6.10
N TYR A 234 5.34 12.00 -6.94
CA TYR A 234 3.92 11.90 -6.58
C TYR A 234 3.46 10.44 -6.51
N GLU A 235 3.98 9.55 -7.36
CA GLU A 235 3.69 8.11 -7.26
C GLU A 235 4.09 7.55 -5.89
N LEU A 236 5.28 7.87 -5.41
CA LEU A 236 5.71 7.47 -4.07
C LEU A 236 4.80 8.04 -2.98
N PHE A 237 4.42 9.32 -3.08
CA PHE A 237 3.58 9.94 -2.06
C PHE A 237 2.17 9.34 -2.02
N MET A 238 1.60 8.94 -3.15
CA MET A 238 0.31 8.24 -3.19
C MET A 238 0.33 6.93 -2.42
N VAL A 239 1.36 6.10 -2.63
CA VAL A 239 1.46 4.83 -1.90
C VAL A 239 1.78 5.04 -0.42
N VAL A 240 2.53 6.09 -0.07
CA VAL A 240 2.78 6.47 1.33
C VAL A 240 1.49 6.89 2.02
N ASP A 241 0.66 7.74 1.38
CA ASP A 241 -0.64 8.13 1.95
C ASP A 241 -1.53 6.90 2.19
N GLU A 242 -1.59 5.97 1.22
CA GLU A 242 -2.44 4.79 1.35
C GLU A 242 -1.99 3.86 2.48
N GLU A 243 -0.69 3.61 2.62
CA GLU A 243 -0.20 2.82 3.75
C GLU A 243 -0.27 3.58 5.08
N LEU A 244 -0.18 4.91 5.06
CA LEU A 244 -0.36 5.74 6.25
C LEU A 244 -1.82 5.71 6.75
N LYS A 245 -2.82 5.63 5.84
CA LYS A 245 -4.22 5.37 6.19
C LYS A 245 -4.36 4.05 6.97
N MET A 246 -3.71 2.96 6.48
CA MET A 246 -3.67 1.67 7.17
C MET A 246 -2.99 1.78 8.54
N MET A 247 -1.85 2.47 8.61
CA MET A 247 -1.15 2.71 9.89
C MET A 247 -2.04 3.46 10.90
N CYS A 248 -2.81 4.46 10.45
CA CYS A 248 -3.75 5.20 11.31
C CYS A 248 -4.94 4.35 11.76
N ASP A 249 -5.30 3.30 11.03
CA ASP A 249 -6.29 2.32 11.50
C ASP A 249 -5.69 1.35 12.51
N ILE A 250 -4.54 0.76 12.20
CA ILE A 250 -3.91 -0.30 13.00
C ILE A 250 -3.29 0.24 14.30
N CYS A 251 -2.69 1.45 14.24
CA CYS A 251 -1.90 2.02 15.31
C CYS A 251 -2.69 3.08 16.10
N HIS A 252 -2.71 2.96 17.41
CA HIS A 252 -3.41 3.91 18.28
C HIS A 252 -2.71 5.27 18.41
N GLU A 253 -1.42 5.35 18.09
CA GLU A 253 -0.62 6.58 18.06
C GLU A 253 -0.44 7.13 16.63
N GLY A 254 -1.20 6.58 15.63
CA GLY A 254 -1.07 6.94 14.22
C GLY A 254 0.20 6.38 13.57
N GLY A 255 0.69 7.07 12.55
CA GLY A 255 1.89 6.69 11.81
C GLY A 255 2.92 7.82 11.76
N LEU A 256 4.19 7.47 11.93
CA LEU A 256 5.36 8.34 11.71
C LEU A 256 6.00 7.96 10.38
N VAL A 257 6.29 8.95 9.55
CA VAL A 257 6.94 8.76 8.24
C VAL A 257 8.41 9.14 8.33
N LEU A 258 9.30 8.22 7.98
CA LEU A 258 10.75 8.37 8.02
C LEU A 258 11.35 8.13 6.62
N GLY A 259 12.33 8.94 6.22
CA GLY A 259 12.96 8.87 4.90
C GLY A 259 12.83 10.18 4.13
N PRO A 260 12.84 10.18 2.77
CA PRO A 260 12.96 8.98 1.92
C PRO A 260 14.36 8.36 1.89
N TYR A 261 14.43 7.09 1.50
CA TYR A 261 15.66 6.32 1.34
C TYR A 261 15.76 5.76 -0.07
N LEU A 262 16.99 5.39 -0.49
CA LEU A 262 17.20 4.56 -1.68
C LEU A 262 17.20 3.09 -1.30
N LYS A 263 16.42 2.31 -2.02
CA LYS A 263 16.41 0.85 -1.96
C LYS A 263 17.18 0.29 -3.14
N GLN A 264 18.43 -0.09 -2.93
CA GLN A 264 19.25 -0.68 -3.98
C GLN A 264 18.92 -2.16 -4.18
N MET A 265 18.66 -2.53 -5.43
CA MET A 265 18.48 -3.90 -5.88
C MET A 265 19.58 -4.25 -6.90
N THR A 266 19.65 -5.50 -7.35
CA THR A 266 20.66 -5.97 -8.29
C THR A 266 20.71 -5.17 -9.61
N HIS A 267 19.54 -4.75 -10.13
CA HIS A 267 19.43 -4.11 -11.45
C HIS A 267 18.63 -2.80 -11.43
N LEU A 268 18.13 -2.42 -10.25
CA LEU A 268 17.21 -1.31 -10.05
C LEU A 268 17.59 -0.56 -8.77
N ILE A 269 17.17 0.72 -8.70
CA ILE A 269 17.08 1.45 -7.44
C ILE A 269 15.63 1.92 -7.31
N HIS A 270 15.04 1.69 -6.15
CA HIS A 270 13.74 2.24 -5.77
C HIS A 270 13.91 3.36 -4.75
N THR A 271 12.88 4.18 -4.60
CA THR A 271 12.74 5.06 -3.44
C THR A 271 11.76 4.43 -2.45
N GLU A 272 12.05 4.55 -1.14
CA GLU A 272 11.20 4.02 -0.07
C GLU A 272 11.03 5.02 1.07
N TYR A 273 9.88 4.94 1.77
CA TYR A 273 9.73 5.47 3.11
C TYR A 273 9.60 4.32 4.11
N LEU A 274 9.86 4.59 5.36
CA LEU A 274 9.54 3.72 6.48
C LEU A 274 8.38 4.36 7.25
N LEU A 275 7.29 3.63 7.39
CA LEU A 275 6.19 3.98 8.29
C LEU A 275 6.37 3.23 9.60
N ALA A 276 6.19 3.93 10.71
CA ALA A 276 6.32 3.36 12.04
C ALA A 276 5.17 3.82 12.95
N GLY A 277 4.67 2.92 13.79
CA GLY A 277 3.60 3.22 14.74
C GLY A 277 3.54 2.18 15.84
N ARG A 278 2.58 2.33 16.76
CA ARG A 278 2.37 1.39 17.87
C ARG A 278 0.93 0.89 17.89
N THR A 279 0.78 -0.44 18.02
CA THR A 279 -0.51 -1.12 18.05
C THR A 279 -0.74 -1.82 19.39
N GLN A 280 -2.04 -1.94 19.73
CA GLN A 280 -2.53 -2.82 20.80
C GLN A 280 -3.30 -4.01 20.22
N ARG A 281 -3.48 -4.07 18.87
CA ARG A 281 -4.09 -5.19 18.18
C ARG A 281 -3.17 -6.41 18.23
N ASP A 282 -3.73 -7.60 18.21
CA ASP A 282 -2.97 -8.82 18.02
C ASP A 282 -2.45 -8.96 16.57
N VAL A 283 -1.50 -9.85 16.35
CA VAL A 283 -0.87 -10.02 15.04
C VAL A 283 -1.87 -10.46 13.95
N PRO A 284 -2.80 -11.40 14.18
CA PRO A 284 -3.85 -11.74 13.22
C PRO A 284 -4.70 -10.52 12.80
N GLN A 285 -5.07 -9.65 13.73
CA GLN A 285 -5.78 -8.41 13.43
C GLN A 285 -4.93 -7.45 12.60
N VAL A 286 -3.64 -7.28 12.94
CA VAL A 286 -2.72 -6.45 12.15
C VAL A 286 -2.59 -6.97 10.72
N LEU A 287 -2.43 -8.29 10.53
CA LEU A 287 -2.37 -8.90 9.21
C LEU A 287 -3.67 -8.67 8.41
N ARG A 288 -4.83 -8.84 9.05
CA ARG A 288 -6.13 -8.61 8.40
C ARG A 288 -6.29 -7.16 7.97
N ASP A 289 -6.04 -6.23 8.88
CA ASP A 289 -6.35 -4.81 8.67
C ASP A 289 -5.32 -4.11 7.76
N SER A 290 -4.15 -4.74 7.51
CA SER A 290 -3.15 -4.28 6.54
C SER A 290 -3.28 -4.90 5.14
N MET A 291 -4.26 -5.76 4.85
CA MET A 291 -4.41 -6.42 3.54
C MET A 291 -4.95 -5.46 2.46
N PHE A 292 -4.30 -5.31 1.30
CA PHE A 292 -2.89 -5.54 1.04
C PHE A 292 -2.29 -4.21 0.60
N ALA A 293 -0.94 -4.13 0.57
CA ALA A 293 -0.22 -2.90 0.28
C ALA A 293 -0.68 -2.23 -1.04
N ALA A 294 -0.76 -0.91 -1.04
CA ALA A 294 -1.14 -0.12 -2.22
C ALA A 294 -0.19 -0.30 -3.40
N THR A 295 1.06 -0.63 -3.11
CA THR A 295 2.11 -0.91 -4.11
C THR A 295 1.81 -2.13 -4.98
N VAL A 296 0.85 -2.99 -4.57
CA VAL A 296 0.42 -4.19 -5.31
C VAL A 296 -1.09 -4.25 -5.58
N THR A 297 -1.86 -3.32 -5.03
CA THR A 297 -3.32 -3.21 -5.23
C THR A 297 -3.70 -1.91 -5.92
N GLY A 298 -3.51 -0.79 -5.29
CA GLY A 298 -3.90 0.54 -5.73
C GLY A 298 -4.57 1.35 -4.62
N SER A 299 -5.09 2.53 -4.96
CA SER A 299 -5.71 3.46 -4.02
C SER A 299 -7.02 4.05 -4.59
N PRO A 300 -8.14 4.04 -3.84
CA PRO A 300 -8.36 3.39 -2.54
C PRO A 300 -8.33 1.86 -2.65
N VAL A 301 -7.80 1.18 -1.62
CA VAL A 301 -7.54 -0.28 -1.69
C VAL A 301 -8.82 -1.10 -1.95
N GLU A 302 -9.94 -0.77 -1.32
CA GLU A 302 -11.21 -1.49 -1.53
C GLU A 302 -11.65 -1.44 -3.00
N ASN A 303 -11.69 -0.24 -3.60
CA ASN A 303 -12.07 -0.06 -4.99
C ASN A 303 -11.05 -0.70 -5.95
N ALA A 304 -9.76 -0.61 -5.62
CA ALA A 304 -8.70 -1.28 -6.37
C ALA A 304 -8.90 -2.80 -6.40
N CYS A 305 -9.28 -3.43 -5.29
CA CYS A 305 -9.60 -4.86 -5.25
C CYS A 305 -10.77 -5.22 -6.18
N ARG A 306 -11.82 -4.40 -6.21
CA ARG A 306 -12.96 -4.55 -7.12
C ARG A 306 -12.53 -4.47 -8.59
N LEU A 307 -11.70 -3.49 -8.94
CA LEU A 307 -11.20 -3.30 -10.30
C LEU A 307 -10.23 -4.40 -10.72
N ILE A 308 -9.36 -4.87 -9.83
CA ILE A 308 -8.51 -6.04 -10.06
C ILE A 308 -9.37 -7.27 -10.41
N ALA A 309 -10.44 -7.52 -9.64
CA ALA A 309 -11.36 -8.62 -9.94
C ALA A 309 -12.12 -8.44 -11.27
N LYS A 310 -12.34 -7.20 -11.72
CA LYS A 310 -12.96 -6.88 -13.01
C LYS A 310 -12.01 -7.12 -14.20
N TYR A 311 -10.74 -6.78 -14.08
CA TYR A 311 -9.81 -6.73 -15.20
C TYR A 311 -8.84 -7.90 -15.30
N GLU A 312 -8.53 -8.58 -14.21
CA GLU A 312 -7.72 -9.79 -14.23
C GLU A 312 -8.59 -11.03 -14.48
N SER A 313 -8.15 -11.94 -15.33
CA SER A 313 -8.92 -13.10 -15.79
C SER A 313 -9.10 -14.20 -14.74
N GLY A 314 -8.49 -14.05 -13.54
CA GLY A 314 -8.55 -15.05 -12.47
C GLY A 314 -7.89 -14.60 -11.19
N GLY A 315 -7.92 -15.46 -10.18
CA GLY A 315 -7.35 -15.15 -8.87
C GLY A 315 -5.85 -14.99 -8.88
N ARG A 316 -5.34 -14.23 -7.95
CA ARG A 316 -3.90 -13.90 -7.79
C ARG A 316 -3.11 -14.96 -7.04
N GLY A 317 -3.78 -15.97 -6.46
CA GLY A 317 -3.12 -16.92 -5.57
C GLY A 317 -2.44 -16.21 -4.40
N TYR A 318 -1.14 -16.36 -4.30
CA TYR A 318 -0.34 -15.62 -3.32
C TYR A 318 0.31 -14.34 -3.88
N TYR A 319 0.19 -14.04 -5.17
CA TYR A 319 0.77 -12.82 -5.75
C TYR A 319 0.13 -11.56 -5.17
N GLY A 320 0.96 -10.59 -4.77
CA GLY A 320 0.53 -9.34 -4.15
C GLY A 320 -0.07 -9.49 -2.75
N ALA A 321 0.01 -10.67 -2.20
CA ALA A 321 -0.38 -11.01 -0.84
C ALA A 321 0.87 -11.12 0.06
N THR A 322 0.80 -11.85 1.17
CA THR A 322 1.90 -11.92 2.13
C THR A 322 2.11 -13.32 2.70
N MET A 323 3.30 -13.57 3.20
CA MET A 323 3.55 -14.64 4.17
C MET A 323 4.21 -14.05 5.41
N ALA A 324 3.95 -14.61 6.57
CA ALA A 324 4.42 -14.07 7.83
C ALA A 324 5.12 -15.13 8.68
N LEU A 325 6.33 -14.85 9.16
CA LEU A 325 6.93 -15.54 10.29
C LEU A 325 6.39 -14.92 11.58
N LEU A 326 5.67 -15.71 12.35
CA LEU A 326 5.10 -15.31 13.64
C LEU A 326 5.90 -15.96 14.77
N GLY A 327 6.17 -15.19 15.79
CA GLY A 327 6.94 -15.67 16.92
C GLY A 327 6.75 -14.80 18.16
N ARG A 328 7.72 -14.91 19.07
CA ARG A 328 7.74 -14.15 20.32
C ARG A 328 9.15 -13.72 20.66
N ASP A 329 9.27 -12.55 21.28
CA ASP A 329 10.53 -12.12 21.87
C ASP A 329 10.82 -12.84 23.20
N ALA A 330 11.96 -12.52 23.81
CA ALA A 330 12.39 -13.13 25.06
C ALA A 330 11.42 -12.90 26.23
N GLU A 331 10.65 -11.83 26.19
CA GLU A 331 9.62 -11.47 27.17
C GLU A 331 8.24 -12.10 26.86
N GLY A 332 8.12 -12.82 25.76
CA GLY A 332 6.89 -13.49 25.33
C GLY A 332 5.91 -12.58 24.59
N ARG A 333 6.35 -11.39 24.15
CA ARG A 333 5.53 -10.48 23.36
C ARG A 333 5.53 -10.92 21.89
N ALA A 334 4.37 -10.82 21.24
CA ALA A 334 4.21 -11.26 19.87
C ALA A 334 5.11 -10.48 18.88
N THR A 335 5.68 -11.22 17.95
CA THR A 335 6.45 -10.69 16.82
C THR A 335 5.89 -11.23 15.51
N ALA A 336 5.98 -10.44 14.45
CA ALA A 336 5.66 -10.84 13.08
C ALA A 336 6.62 -10.16 12.11
N ASP A 337 7.01 -10.88 11.07
CA ASP A 337 7.77 -10.33 9.97
C ASP A 337 7.21 -10.89 8.66
N ALA A 338 6.76 -9.99 7.76
CA ALA A 338 5.98 -10.36 6.59
C ALA A 338 6.39 -9.55 5.35
N PRO A 339 6.96 -10.19 4.30
CA PRO A 339 7.19 -9.58 3.00
C PRO A 339 5.91 -9.57 2.16
N ILE A 340 5.84 -8.68 1.17
CA ILE A 340 4.88 -8.81 0.08
C ILE A 340 5.34 -9.93 -0.86
N LEU A 341 4.43 -10.80 -1.30
CA LEU A 341 4.74 -11.88 -2.23
C LEU A 341 4.73 -11.37 -3.68
N ILE A 342 5.80 -10.66 -4.01
CA ILE A 342 6.18 -10.25 -5.37
C ILE A 342 7.57 -10.79 -5.70
N ARG A 343 7.96 -10.75 -6.96
CA ARG A 343 9.22 -11.36 -7.41
C ARG A 343 9.32 -12.81 -6.93
N THR A 344 8.21 -13.54 -7.08
CA THR A 344 7.99 -14.87 -6.53
C THR A 344 7.44 -15.77 -7.61
N ALA A 345 8.01 -16.97 -7.72
CA ALA A 345 7.48 -18.07 -8.49
C ALA A 345 6.60 -18.94 -7.60
N ASP A 346 5.44 -19.31 -8.09
CA ASP A 346 4.56 -20.34 -7.53
C ASP A 346 4.67 -21.58 -8.42
N VAL A 347 5.13 -22.68 -7.86
CA VAL A 347 5.33 -23.94 -8.60
C VAL A 347 4.56 -25.06 -7.90
N SER A 348 3.55 -25.60 -8.57
CA SER A 348 2.81 -26.75 -8.07
C SER A 348 3.68 -28.03 -8.07
N ALA A 349 3.27 -29.05 -7.31
CA ALA A 349 4.01 -30.30 -7.22
C ALA A 349 4.18 -31.03 -8.58
N ASP A 350 3.25 -30.81 -9.52
CA ASP A 350 3.32 -31.34 -10.88
C ASP A 350 4.17 -30.50 -11.84
N GLY A 351 4.86 -29.46 -11.31
CA GLY A 351 5.81 -28.64 -12.06
C GLY A 351 5.21 -27.51 -12.89
N ARG A 352 3.93 -27.14 -12.66
CA ARG A 352 3.38 -25.94 -13.28
C ARG A 352 3.96 -24.71 -12.56
N LEU A 353 4.71 -23.90 -13.32
CA LEU A 353 5.30 -22.65 -12.87
C LEU A 353 4.38 -21.48 -13.23
N THR A 354 4.15 -20.61 -12.28
CA THR A 354 3.50 -19.31 -12.49
C THR A 354 4.37 -18.19 -11.88
N VAL A 355 4.64 -17.15 -12.65
CA VAL A 355 5.29 -15.91 -12.20
C VAL A 355 4.40 -14.75 -12.58
N THR A 356 3.87 -14.03 -11.59
CA THR A 356 3.02 -12.85 -11.83
C THR A 356 3.82 -11.57 -11.61
N ALA A 357 3.63 -10.60 -12.49
CA ALA A 357 4.20 -9.26 -12.38
C ALA A 357 3.16 -8.22 -12.79
N GLY A 358 3.04 -7.15 -12.01
CA GLY A 358 2.11 -6.04 -12.27
C GLY A 358 2.82 -4.72 -12.47
N ALA A 359 2.18 -3.81 -13.21
CA ALA A 359 2.56 -2.42 -13.34
C ALA A 359 1.59 -1.55 -12.54
N THR A 360 2.11 -0.47 -11.97
CA THR A 360 1.31 0.55 -11.27
C THR A 360 0.82 1.57 -12.29
N LEU A 361 -0.47 1.51 -12.58
CA LEU A 361 -1.12 2.38 -13.54
C LEU A 361 -1.56 3.66 -12.85
N VAL A 362 -1.15 4.79 -13.39
CA VAL A 362 -1.61 6.14 -13.04
C VAL A 362 -2.12 6.84 -14.30
N ARG A 363 -2.77 7.99 -14.15
CA ARG A 363 -3.35 8.71 -15.27
C ARG A 363 -2.37 8.95 -16.45
N ASP A 364 -1.13 9.26 -16.14
CA ASP A 364 -0.10 9.61 -17.12
C ASP A 364 0.80 8.42 -17.51
N SER A 365 0.40 7.18 -17.16
CA SER A 365 1.11 5.97 -17.54
C SER A 365 1.08 5.73 -19.05
N ASP A 366 2.22 5.34 -19.62
CA ASP A 366 2.35 4.91 -21.02
C ASP A 366 2.18 3.39 -21.16
N PRO A 367 1.21 2.88 -21.95
CA PRO A 367 0.95 1.45 -22.04
C PRO A 367 2.15 0.60 -22.48
N ALA A 368 3.02 1.13 -23.36
CA ALA A 368 4.21 0.38 -23.81
C ALA A 368 5.27 0.33 -22.70
N TYR A 369 5.44 1.42 -21.96
CA TYR A 369 6.33 1.48 -20.81
C TYR A 369 5.90 0.53 -19.70
N GLU A 370 4.63 0.54 -19.32
CA GLU A 370 4.07 -0.33 -18.26
C GLU A 370 4.14 -1.81 -18.66
N THR A 371 3.91 -2.13 -19.93
CA THR A 371 4.08 -3.49 -20.47
C THR A 371 5.53 -3.96 -20.32
N ALA A 372 6.50 -3.13 -20.69
CA ALA A 372 7.92 -3.44 -20.55
C ALA A 372 8.35 -3.56 -19.07
N GLU A 373 7.70 -2.80 -18.17
CA GLU A 373 7.96 -2.88 -16.73
C GLU A 373 7.56 -4.23 -16.14
N THR A 374 6.42 -4.80 -16.54
CA THR A 374 6.01 -6.14 -16.07
C THR A 374 7.03 -7.20 -16.48
N ALA A 375 7.55 -7.15 -17.71
CA ALA A 375 8.58 -8.05 -18.17
C ALA A 375 9.89 -7.89 -17.38
N ALA A 376 10.29 -6.66 -17.07
CA ALA A 376 11.47 -6.37 -16.26
C ALA A 376 11.30 -6.89 -14.82
N LYS A 377 10.13 -6.71 -14.23
CA LYS A 377 9.79 -7.21 -12.87
C LYS A 377 9.78 -8.73 -12.79
N ALA A 378 9.35 -9.45 -13.83
CA ALA A 378 9.42 -10.91 -13.89
C ALA A 378 10.86 -11.41 -14.15
N GLY A 379 11.69 -10.61 -14.80
CA GLY A 379 12.99 -10.99 -15.35
C GLY A 379 13.96 -11.63 -14.35
N GLY A 380 14.05 -11.12 -13.11
CA GLY A 380 14.94 -11.66 -12.08
C GLY A 380 14.60 -13.12 -11.74
N ILE A 381 13.33 -13.40 -11.52
CA ILE A 381 12.84 -14.76 -11.23
C ILE A 381 12.99 -15.66 -12.45
N LEU A 382 12.60 -15.19 -13.64
CA LEU A 382 12.74 -15.96 -14.87
C LEU A 382 14.22 -16.30 -15.15
N THR A 383 15.14 -15.39 -14.84
CA THR A 383 16.60 -15.65 -14.93
C THR A 383 17.05 -16.73 -13.94
N ALA A 384 16.55 -16.72 -12.69
CA ALA A 384 16.90 -17.77 -11.72
C ALA A 384 16.40 -19.15 -12.14
N PHE A 385 15.28 -19.20 -12.86
CA PHE A 385 14.77 -20.41 -13.51
C PHE A 385 15.51 -20.77 -14.82
N GLY A 386 16.27 -19.84 -15.44
CA GLY A 386 16.93 -20.05 -16.74
C GLY A 386 15.99 -19.86 -17.93
N LEU A 387 14.90 -19.12 -17.74
CA LEU A 387 13.93 -18.74 -18.78
C LEU A 387 14.27 -17.41 -19.46
N ALA A 388 15.09 -16.59 -18.81
CA ALA A 388 15.63 -15.35 -19.34
C ALA A 388 17.16 -15.31 -19.16
N ASP A 389 17.84 -14.56 -20.02
CA ASP A 389 19.28 -14.34 -19.91
C ASP A 389 19.60 -13.52 -18.65
N ALA A 390 20.70 -13.87 -17.99
CA ALA A 390 21.19 -13.09 -16.87
C ALA A 390 21.67 -11.72 -17.39
N PRO A 391 21.09 -10.60 -16.95
CA PRO A 391 21.67 -9.32 -17.28
C PRO A 391 23.07 -9.21 -16.67
N THR A 392 23.98 -8.50 -17.34
CA THR A 392 25.31 -8.22 -16.81
C THR A 392 25.16 -7.44 -15.50
N PRO A 393 25.75 -7.87 -14.39
CA PRO A 393 25.70 -7.11 -13.15
C PRO A 393 26.20 -5.69 -13.41
N ALA A 394 25.45 -4.69 -12.94
CA ALA A 394 25.95 -3.32 -12.94
C ALA A 394 27.00 -3.21 -11.83
N ASP A 395 28.26 -3.28 -12.19
CA ASP A 395 29.35 -3.03 -11.26
C ASP A 395 29.27 -1.58 -10.78
N ASP A 396 29.45 -1.37 -9.46
CA ASP A 396 29.65 -0.08 -8.81
C ASP A 396 28.44 0.89 -8.71
N VAL A 397 27.33 0.39 -8.15
CA VAL A 397 26.24 1.26 -7.63
C VAL A 397 26.45 1.58 -6.15
N ALA A 398 27.36 0.87 -5.51
CA ALA A 398 27.63 1.02 -4.07
C ALA A 398 28.02 2.46 -3.72
N GLY A 399 27.34 3.03 -2.71
CA GLY A 399 27.65 4.33 -2.14
C GLY A 399 26.92 5.53 -2.77
N LEU A 400 26.00 5.33 -3.76
CA LEU A 400 25.12 6.42 -4.19
C LEU A 400 24.12 6.81 -3.10
N GLU A 401 23.72 5.86 -2.25
CA GLU A 401 22.87 6.09 -1.09
C GLU A 401 23.50 6.98 -0.01
N HIS A 402 24.81 7.15 -0.06
CA HIS A 402 25.57 8.01 0.86
C HIS A 402 26.18 9.24 0.18
N ASP A 403 25.86 9.47 -1.10
CA ASP A 403 26.34 10.64 -1.83
C ASP A 403 25.57 11.89 -1.38
N ASP A 404 26.31 12.97 -1.05
CA ASP A 404 25.74 14.20 -0.48
C ASP A 404 24.66 14.83 -1.37
N ASP A 405 24.86 14.88 -2.71
CA ASP A 405 23.87 15.46 -3.63
C ASP A 405 22.61 14.63 -3.68
N VAL A 406 22.74 13.29 -3.62
CA VAL A 406 21.62 12.36 -3.58
C VAL A 406 20.85 12.50 -2.27
N LEU A 407 21.53 12.60 -1.13
CA LEU A 407 20.90 12.82 0.17
C LEU A 407 20.15 14.17 0.22
N VAL A 408 20.73 15.23 -0.36
CA VAL A 408 20.06 16.53 -0.48
C VAL A 408 18.83 16.44 -1.39
N ALA A 409 18.92 15.76 -2.53
CA ALA A 409 17.78 15.56 -3.43
C ALA A 409 16.65 14.79 -2.74
N LEU A 410 16.97 13.71 -2.03
CA LEU A 410 16.00 12.95 -1.23
C LEU A 410 15.36 13.82 -0.15
N GLY A 411 16.16 14.49 0.67
CA GLY A 411 15.67 15.34 1.77
C GLY A 411 14.79 16.50 1.30
N SER A 412 15.06 17.03 0.09
CA SER A 412 14.27 18.14 -0.48
C SER A 412 12.81 17.78 -0.72
N ARG A 413 12.50 16.49 -0.97
CA ARG A 413 11.13 15.99 -1.15
C ARG A 413 10.26 16.25 0.08
N ASN A 414 10.83 16.13 1.30
CA ASN A 414 10.11 16.36 2.56
C ASN A 414 9.71 17.81 2.81
N GLN A 415 10.33 18.77 2.12
CA GLN A 415 10.03 20.20 2.33
C GLN A 415 8.61 20.58 1.92
N ARG A 416 8.00 19.78 1.02
CA ARG A 416 6.62 19.97 0.55
C ARG A 416 5.58 19.19 1.37
N LEU A 417 6.02 18.28 2.23
CA LEU A 417 5.15 17.36 2.95
C LEU A 417 4.67 17.94 4.28
N SER A 418 3.61 17.38 4.79
CA SER A 418 3.06 17.66 6.11
C SER A 418 4.07 17.29 7.20
N GLN A 419 4.61 18.28 7.89
CA GLN A 419 5.54 18.07 9.00
C GLN A 419 4.93 17.30 10.15
N PHE A 420 3.59 17.33 10.28
CA PHE A 420 2.85 16.54 11.25
C PHE A 420 3.18 15.05 11.16
N TRP A 421 3.20 14.48 9.95
CA TRP A 421 3.49 13.06 9.74
C TRP A 421 4.99 12.73 9.78
N LEU A 422 5.86 13.72 9.67
CA LEU A 422 7.32 13.55 9.71
C LEU A 422 7.90 13.74 11.13
N THR A 423 7.05 14.01 12.12
CA THR A 423 7.46 14.25 13.51
C THR A 423 6.63 13.39 14.47
N ASP A 424 7.15 13.15 15.66
CA ASP A 424 6.43 12.44 16.72
C ASP A 424 5.23 13.28 17.21
N GLN A 425 4.02 12.79 16.91
CA GLN A 425 2.77 13.46 17.25
C GLN A 425 2.41 13.37 18.74
N SER A 426 2.98 12.39 19.47
CA SER A 426 2.69 12.18 20.90
C SER A 426 3.06 13.37 21.79
N ALA A 427 4.01 14.20 21.32
CA ALA A 427 4.43 15.43 21.98
C ALA A 427 3.56 16.65 21.64
N THR A 428 2.63 16.54 20.68
CA THR A 428 1.78 17.66 20.25
C THR A 428 0.71 17.95 21.30
N PRO A 429 0.65 19.17 21.90
CA PRO A 429 -0.36 19.47 22.88
C PRO A 429 -1.75 19.56 22.21
N PRO A 430 -2.80 19.02 22.85
CA PRO A 430 -4.15 19.12 22.33
C PRO A 430 -4.63 20.58 22.28
N ASN A 431 -5.48 20.89 21.31
CA ASN A 431 -6.10 22.22 21.21
C ASN A 431 -7.09 22.43 22.39
N PRO A 432 -6.89 23.47 23.25
CA PRO A 432 -7.74 23.69 24.42
C PRO A 432 -9.23 23.86 24.10
N LEU A 433 -9.58 24.41 22.92
CA LEU A 433 -10.97 24.65 22.48
C LEU A 433 -11.66 23.37 21.99
N LEU A 434 -10.88 22.40 21.55
CA LEU A 434 -11.39 21.13 20.99
C LEU A 434 -11.34 19.98 22.00
N ARG A 435 -10.65 20.17 23.10
CA ARG A 435 -10.46 19.13 24.11
C ARG A 435 -11.78 18.64 24.70
N GLY A 436 -12.03 17.34 24.60
CA GLY A 436 -13.24 16.70 25.12
C GLY A 436 -14.46 16.81 24.22
N LYS A 437 -14.34 17.46 23.06
CA LYS A 437 -15.35 17.45 22.01
C LYS A 437 -15.38 16.10 21.30
N SER A 438 -16.52 15.80 20.67
CA SER A 438 -16.72 14.54 19.95
C SER A 438 -17.11 14.76 18.49
N ALA A 439 -16.67 13.83 17.64
CA ALA A 439 -17.04 13.81 16.22
C ALA A 439 -17.51 12.42 15.78
N VAL A 440 -18.39 12.38 14.77
CA VAL A 440 -18.67 11.18 13.99
C VAL A 440 -18.27 11.43 12.54
N ILE A 441 -17.65 10.46 11.91
CA ILE A 441 -17.17 10.55 10.52
C ILE A 441 -17.96 9.53 9.69
N LEU A 442 -18.72 10.02 8.69
CA LEU A 442 -19.33 9.18 7.67
C LEU A 442 -18.25 8.79 6.66
N ASP A 443 -17.98 7.50 6.55
CA ASP A 443 -17.00 6.94 5.62
C ASP A 443 -17.66 6.64 4.27
N GLY A 444 -17.15 7.25 3.21
CA GLY A 444 -17.56 7.05 1.82
C GLY A 444 -16.70 6.03 1.06
N GLU A 445 -16.10 5.06 1.75
CA GLU A 445 -15.18 4.03 1.20
C GLU A 445 -13.76 4.56 0.91
N ASP A 446 -13.25 5.44 1.77
CA ASP A 446 -11.85 5.85 1.70
C ASP A 446 -11.23 5.96 3.10
N ASP A 447 -10.25 5.13 3.34
CA ASP A 447 -9.51 5.04 4.61
C ASP A 447 -8.80 6.36 5.03
N PHE A 448 -8.85 7.45 4.24
CA PHE A 448 -8.48 8.80 4.70
C PHE A 448 -9.26 9.23 5.95
N VAL A 449 -10.44 8.67 6.19
CA VAL A 449 -11.19 8.88 7.44
C VAL A 449 -10.39 8.45 8.68
N ASN A 450 -9.49 7.47 8.56
CA ASN A 450 -8.64 7.04 9.66
C ASN A 450 -7.55 8.08 9.97
N MET A 451 -7.02 8.75 8.95
CA MET A 451 -6.08 9.86 9.13
C MET A 451 -6.79 11.07 9.76
N LEU A 452 -8.00 11.42 9.31
CA LEU A 452 -8.84 12.44 9.94
C LEU A 452 -9.11 12.10 11.41
N ARG A 453 -9.51 10.86 11.71
CA ARG A 453 -9.73 10.37 13.08
C ARG A 453 -8.48 10.58 13.94
N HIS A 454 -7.31 10.25 13.42
CA HIS A 454 -6.05 10.44 14.14
C HIS A 454 -5.75 11.93 14.39
N VAL A 455 -5.85 12.78 13.36
CA VAL A 455 -5.65 14.24 13.49
C VAL A 455 -6.58 14.84 14.55
N LEU A 456 -7.87 14.47 14.52
CA LEU A 456 -8.85 14.90 15.55
C LEU A 456 -8.45 14.43 16.95
N GLY A 457 -7.95 13.19 17.07
CA GLY A 457 -7.45 12.63 18.32
C GLY A 457 -6.29 13.45 18.90
N VAL A 458 -5.31 13.82 18.07
CA VAL A 458 -4.19 14.68 18.48
C VAL A 458 -4.66 16.08 18.86
N LEU A 459 -5.70 16.62 18.20
CA LEU A 459 -6.36 17.87 18.57
C LEU A 459 -7.11 17.79 19.90
N GLY A 460 -7.34 16.58 20.45
CA GLY A 460 -8.00 16.35 21.75
C GLY A 460 -9.47 15.99 21.65
N MET A 461 -9.98 15.68 20.46
CA MET A 461 -11.34 15.21 20.21
C MET A 461 -11.41 13.69 20.24
N SER A 462 -12.55 13.14 20.66
CA SER A 462 -12.91 11.75 20.39
C SER A 462 -13.65 11.64 19.06
N SER A 463 -13.43 10.59 18.29
CA SER A 463 -14.16 10.40 17.04
C SER A 463 -14.45 8.93 16.74
N THR A 464 -15.60 8.69 16.07
CA THR A 464 -16.04 7.37 15.58
C THR A 464 -16.20 7.43 14.08
N VAL A 465 -15.81 6.37 13.38
CA VAL A 465 -16.04 6.21 11.93
C VAL A 465 -17.22 5.29 11.73
N VAL A 466 -18.17 5.69 10.88
CA VAL A 466 -19.36 4.91 10.50
C VAL A 466 -19.38 4.83 8.97
N ARG A 467 -19.28 3.62 8.45
CA ARG A 467 -19.33 3.37 7.00
C ARG A 467 -20.73 3.73 6.46
N TYR A 468 -20.82 4.20 5.22
CA TYR A 468 -22.07 4.70 4.63
C TYR A 468 -23.23 3.68 4.69
N ASP A 469 -22.94 2.38 4.48
CA ASP A 469 -23.96 1.31 4.51
C ASP A 469 -24.51 1.00 5.92
N ALA A 470 -23.79 1.43 6.97
CA ALA A 470 -24.22 1.38 8.36
C ALA A 470 -24.73 2.75 8.89
N TRP A 471 -24.67 3.80 8.06
CA TRP A 471 -25.07 5.14 8.46
C TRP A 471 -26.58 5.25 8.68
N THR A 472 -26.95 5.88 9.76
CA THR A 472 -28.33 6.29 10.05
C THR A 472 -28.34 7.73 10.55
N PRO A 473 -29.42 8.52 10.39
CA PRO A 473 -29.48 9.90 10.89
C PRO A 473 -29.16 10.03 12.39
N SER A 474 -29.47 9.00 13.19
CA SER A 474 -29.16 8.98 14.62
C SER A 474 -27.66 8.80 14.92
N ALA A 475 -26.84 8.41 13.95
CA ALA A 475 -25.38 8.35 14.14
C ALA A 475 -24.77 9.75 14.41
N ALA A 476 -25.42 10.80 13.93
CA ALA A 476 -25.02 12.18 14.19
C ALA A 476 -25.40 12.69 15.59
N ASP A 477 -26.32 12.02 16.29
CA ASP A 477 -26.88 12.51 17.52
C ASP A 477 -25.86 12.53 18.68
N GLY A 478 -25.79 13.64 19.39
CA GLY A 478 -24.90 13.79 20.56
C GLY A 478 -23.44 14.07 20.24
N HIS A 479 -23.08 14.19 18.97
CA HIS A 479 -21.74 14.61 18.55
C HIS A 479 -21.68 16.13 18.35
N ASP A 480 -20.54 16.74 18.73
CA ASP A 480 -20.31 18.18 18.53
C ASP A 480 -20.07 18.49 17.04
N LEU A 481 -19.50 17.55 16.29
CA LEU A 481 -19.15 17.68 14.87
C LEU A 481 -19.51 16.42 14.10
N VAL A 482 -20.06 16.59 12.91
CA VAL A 482 -20.17 15.51 11.91
C VAL A 482 -19.17 15.78 10.80
N ILE A 483 -18.48 14.74 10.32
CA ILE A 483 -17.62 14.84 9.12
C ILE A 483 -18.24 13.97 8.04
N ILE A 484 -18.52 14.57 6.89
CA ILE A 484 -18.89 13.84 5.67
C ILE A 484 -17.59 13.56 4.93
N GLY A 485 -17.19 12.30 4.96
CA GLY A 485 -15.85 11.86 4.54
C GLY A 485 -15.66 11.80 3.03
N PRO A 486 -14.42 11.54 2.63
CA PRO A 486 -14.06 11.27 1.23
C PRO A 486 -14.56 9.90 0.77
N GLY A 487 -14.44 9.65 -0.55
CA GLY A 487 -14.74 8.38 -1.17
C GLY A 487 -14.61 8.44 -2.69
N PRO A 488 -14.50 7.29 -3.35
CA PRO A 488 -14.52 7.18 -4.80
C PRO A 488 -15.94 7.34 -5.36
N GLY A 489 -16.04 7.64 -6.67
CA GLY A 489 -17.28 7.66 -7.44
C GLY A 489 -17.68 9.06 -7.93
N ASP A 490 -18.76 9.11 -8.69
CA ASP A 490 -19.31 10.33 -9.29
C ASP A 490 -20.39 10.94 -8.36
N PRO A 491 -20.19 12.14 -7.79
CA PRO A 491 -21.17 12.79 -6.90
C PRO A 491 -22.50 13.11 -7.58
N ARG A 492 -22.59 13.03 -8.91
CA ARG A 492 -23.79 13.32 -9.72
C ARG A 492 -24.64 12.08 -9.97
N GLU A 493 -24.14 10.88 -9.67
CA GLU A 493 -24.88 9.62 -9.81
C GLU A 493 -25.82 9.42 -8.60
N HIS A 494 -26.96 10.11 -8.63
CA HIS A 494 -27.90 10.15 -7.51
C HIS A 494 -28.55 8.79 -7.21
N ASP A 495 -28.56 7.87 -8.18
CA ASP A 495 -29.11 6.51 -8.07
C ASP A 495 -28.10 5.51 -7.46
N ASP A 496 -26.83 5.90 -7.33
CA ASP A 496 -25.83 5.08 -6.65
C ASP A 496 -26.16 4.97 -5.16
N PRO A 497 -26.21 3.77 -4.56
CA PRO A 497 -26.61 3.58 -3.16
C PRO A 497 -25.78 4.37 -2.16
N LYS A 498 -24.47 4.47 -2.38
CA LYS A 498 -23.56 5.25 -1.53
C LYS A 498 -23.85 6.76 -1.65
N MET A 499 -23.97 7.27 -2.88
CA MET A 499 -24.30 8.67 -3.12
C MET A 499 -25.66 9.04 -2.53
N ALA A 500 -26.66 8.17 -2.65
CA ALA A 500 -27.98 8.38 -2.05
C ALA A 500 -27.90 8.52 -0.53
N VAL A 501 -27.11 7.70 0.15
CA VAL A 501 -26.90 7.78 1.61
C VAL A 501 -26.17 9.06 1.99
N ILE A 502 -25.06 9.40 1.29
CA ILE A 502 -24.27 10.62 1.59
C ILE A 502 -25.15 11.87 1.38
N ARG A 503 -25.91 11.93 0.29
CA ARG A 503 -26.84 13.05 0.01
C ARG A 503 -27.90 13.20 1.10
N SER A 504 -28.55 12.07 1.46
CA SER A 504 -29.56 12.09 2.52
C SER A 504 -28.99 12.52 3.88
N ALA A 505 -27.75 12.11 4.19
CA ALA A 505 -27.07 12.55 5.40
C ALA A 505 -26.80 14.06 5.39
N VAL A 506 -26.32 14.62 4.27
CA VAL A 506 -26.09 16.06 4.12
C VAL A 506 -27.39 16.85 4.21
N GLU A 507 -28.48 16.40 3.55
CA GLU A 507 -29.80 17.03 3.63
C GLU A 507 -30.31 17.09 5.08
N ASP A 508 -30.24 15.97 5.81
CA ASP A 508 -30.63 15.92 7.23
C ASP A 508 -29.81 16.89 8.09
N LEU A 509 -28.50 16.97 7.88
CA LEU A 509 -27.61 17.88 8.63
C LEU A 509 -27.91 19.36 8.32
N LEU A 510 -28.22 19.70 7.06
CA LEU A 510 -28.61 21.05 6.65
C LEU A 510 -29.95 21.44 7.29
N ASP A 511 -30.96 20.56 7.24
CA ASP A 511 -32.29 20.78 7.81
C ASP A 511 -32.26 20.94 9.34
N ARG A 512 -31.45 20.11 10.01
CA ARG A 512 -31.28 20.16 11.48
C ARG A 512 -30.34 21.26 11.95
N ARG A 513 -29.65 21.93 11.02
CA ARG A 513 -28.58 22.89 11.30
C ARG A 513 -27.48 22.31 12.19
N GLN A 514 -27.16 21.02 11.97
CA GLN A 514 -26.10 20.35 12.68
C GLN A 514 -24.73 20.84 12.15
N THR A 515 -23.77 21.03 13.06
CA THR A 515 -22.41 21.44 12.67
C THR A 515 -21.68 20.33 11.95
N PHE A 516 -21.16 20.58 10.72
CA PHE A 516 -20.42 19.57 9.96
C PHE A 516 -19.29 20.13 9.11
N LEU A 517 -18.30 19.28 8.85
CA LEU A 517 -17.21 19.44 7.89
C LEU A 517 -17.37 18.42 6.77
N ALA A 518 -17.27 18.83 5.52
CA ALA A 518 -17.32 17.94 4.36
C ALA A 518 -15.97 17.92 3.63
N VAL A 519 -15.47 16.72 3.28
CA VAL A 519 -14.15 16.52 2.69
C VAL A 519 -14.28 15.81 1.37
N CYS A 520 -13.63 16.32 0.33
CA CYS A 520 -13.53 15.76 -1.02
C CYS A 520 -14.89 15.37 -1.61
N LEU A 521 -15.27 14.10 -1.66
CA LEU A 521 -16.58 13.64 -2.12
C LEU A 521 -17.72 14.31 -1.33
N GLY A 522 -17.60 14.34 0.00
CA GLY A 522 -18.59 15.01 0.84
C GLY A 522 -18.76 16.50 0.50
N HIS A 523 -17.66 17.20 0.23
CA HIS A 523 -17.70 18.60 -0.23
C HIS A 523 -18.43 18.74 -1.58
N GLN A 524 -18.16 17.84 -2.54
CA GLN A 524 -18.81 17.86 -3.85
C GLN A 524 -20.33 17.64 -3.73
N VAL A 525 -20.76 16.71 -2.87
CA VAL A 525 -22.18 16.47 -2.61
C VAL A 525 -22.85 17.69 -1.98
N VAL A 526 -22.20 18.36 -1.02
CA VAL A 526 -22.72 19.60 -0.41
C VAL A 526 -22.83 20.70 -1.48
N CYS A 527 -21.81 20.86 -2.33
CA CYS A 527 -21.84 21.85 -3.41
C CYS A 527 -23.00 21.60 -4.38
N ASP A 528 -23.22 20.33 -4.78
CA ASP A 528 -24.32 19.96 -5.68
C ASP A 528 -25.69 20.26 -5.06
N LEU A 529 -25.90 19.90 -3.78
CA LEU A 529 -27.13 20.18 -3.05
C LEU A 529 -27.41 21.68 -2.88
N LEU A 530 -26.37 22.51 -2.83
CA LEU A 530 -26.48 23.97 -2.78
C LEU A 530 -26.62 24.61 -4.17
N GLY A 531 -26.67 23.82 -5.25
CA GLY A 531 -26.86 24.28 -6.62
C GLY A 531 -25.60 24.81 -7.31
N LEU A 532 -24.41 24.50 -6.81
CA LEU A 532 -23.16 24.74 -7.54
C LEU A 532 -23.02 23.73 -8.69
N ASN A 533 -22.32 24.13 -9.74
CA ASN A 533 -22.09 23.26 -10.89
C ASN A 533 -20.97 22.25 -10.60
N VAL A 534 -21.33 21.01 -10.30
CA VAL A 534 -20.36 19.92 -10.16
C VAL A 534 -20.07 19.31 -11.54
N THR A 535 -18.81 19.34 -11.95
CA THR A 535 -18.37 18.92 -13.29
C THR A 535 -17.02 18.20 -13.22
N TYR A 536 -16.65 17.54 -14.34
CA TYR A 536 -15.29 17.02 -14.50
C TYR A 536 -14.28 18.16 -14.42
N LYS A 537 -13.17 17.89 -13.76
CA LYS A 537 -12.02 18.78 -13.74
C LYS A 537 -11.30 18.73 -15.09
N ASP A 538 -10.87 19.88 -15.62
CA ASP A 538 -10.15 19.95 -16.89
C ASP A 538 -8.83 19.15 -16.85
N ILE A 539 -8.15 19.15 -15.71
CA ILE A 539 -6.99 18.32 -15.41
C ILE A 539 -7.26 17.59 -14.10
N VAL A 540 -7.44 16.28 -14.17
CA VAL A 540 -7.69 15.43 -13.00
C VAL A 540 -6.49 15.45 -12.06
N PHE A 541 -6.74 15.65 -10.77
CA PHE A 541 -5.74 15.65 -9.72
C PHE A 541 -5.83 14.36 -8.88
N GLN A 542 -4.84 13.50 -9.06
CA GLN A 542 -4.72 12.28 -8.27
C GLN A 542 -3.33 12.26 -7.62
N GLY A 543 -3.28 12.50 -6.30
CA GLY A 543 -2.03 12.54 -5.55
C GLY A 543 -1.13 13.72 -5.91
N THR A 544 -1.68 14.88 -6.22
CA THR A 544 -0.95 16.09 -6.61
C THR A 544 -1.08 17.20 -5.57
N GLN A 545 -0.14 18.16 -5.61
CA GLN A 545 -0.18 19.33 -4.73
C GLN A 545 -0.47 20.61 -5.52
N THR A 546 -1.31 21.45 -4.97
CA THR A 546 -1.59 22.79 -5.53
C THR A 546 -1.45 23.84 -4.43
N ARG A 547 -0.85 24.97 -4.79
CA ARG A 547 -0.76 26.14 -3.93
C ARG A 547 -1.97 27.04 -4.15
N LEU A 548 -2.75 27.25 -3.10
CA LEU A 548 -4.01 28.00 -3.17
C LEU A 548 -4.08 29.06 -2.07
N PRO A 549 -4.69 30.23 -2.36
CA PRO A 549 -5.10 31.17 -1.33
C PRO A 549 -6.22 30.54 -0.50
N MET A 550 -6.06 30.47 0.82
CA MET A 550 -7.03 29.92 1.73
C MET A 550 -6.94 30.52 3.12
N LEU A 551 -8.07 30.96 3.68
CA LEU A 551 -8.13 31.59 5.02
C LEU A 551 -7.11 32.75 5.16
N GLY A 552 -6.94 33.54 4.08
CA GLY A 552 -6.04 34.70 4.05
C GLY A 552 -4.55 34.38 3.94
N ARG A 553 -4.17 33.14 3.61
CA ARG A 553 -2.79 32.70 3.42
C ARG A 553 -2.66 31.79 2.21
N GLU A 554 -1.46 31.71 1.65
CA GLU A 554 -1.11 30.68 0.66
C GLU A 554 -0.89 29.35 1.37
N ARG A 555 -1.56 28.29 0.92
CA ARG A 555 -1.47 26.93 1.44
C ARG A 555 -1.14 25.95 0.32
N LEU A 556 -0.21 25.03 0.57
CA LEU A 556 0.08 23.91 -0.32
C LEU A 556 -0.71 22.70 0.19
N VAL A 557 -1.65 22.21 -0.63
CA VAL A 557 -2.61 21.17 -0.24
C VAL A 557 -2.66 20.06 -1.28
N GLY A 558 -2.95 18.83 -0.81
CA GLY A 558 -3.02 17.61 -1.59
C GLY A 558 -4.41 17.32 -2.14
N PHE A 559 -4.48 16.92 -3.40
CA PHE A 559 -5.71 16.62 -4.10
C PHE A 559 -5.77 15.20 -4.65
N TYR A 560 -6.95 14.60 -4.54
CA TYR A 560 -7.33 13.29 -5.08
C TYR A 560 -8.73 13.41 -5.68
N ASN A 561 -8.91 14.22 -6.75
CA ASN A 561 -10.24 14.48 -7.26
C ASN A 561 -10.32 14.56 -8.79
N THR A 562 -11.37 13.97 -9.33
CA THR A 562 -11.78 14.03 -10.74
C THR A 562 -12.86 15.09 -10.96
N PHE A 563 -13.68 15.35 -9.94
CA PHE A 563 -14.77 16.32 -10.01
C PHE A 563 -14.46 17.56 -9.21
N VAL A 564 -15.02 18.69 -9.63
CA VAL A 564 -14.93 19.99 -8.95
C VAL A 564 -16.27 20.71 -8.99
N ALA A 565 -16.50 21.57 -8.01
CA ALA A 565 -17.61 22.49 -8.02
C ALA A 565 -17.19 23.86 -8.58
N ARG A 566 -18.07 24.52 -9.34
CA ARG A 566 -17.90 25.90 -9.83
C ARG A 566 -19.13 26.73 -9.48
N VAL A 567 -18.93 28.00 -9.22
CA VAL A 567 -20.03 28.93 -8.92
C VAL A 567 -20.91 29.11 -10.18
N PRO A 568 -22.23 28.87 -10.09
CA PRO A 568 -23.13 29.10 -11.24
C PRO A 568 -23.36 30.58 -11.50
N ASP A 569 -23.84 30.91 -12.68
CA ASP A 569 -24.18 32.30 -13.07
C ASP A 569 -25.28 32.92 -12.16
N SER A 570 -26.12 32.08 -11.57
CA SER A 570 -27.15 32.51 -10.60
C SER A 570 -26.59 33.00 -9.27
N GLY A 571 -25.28 32.81 -9.03
CA GLY A 571 -24.61 33.14 -7.77
C GLY A 571 -24.76 32.07 -6.71
N LEU A 572 -24.33 32.40 -5.49
CA LEU A 572 -24.37 31.51 -4.34
C LEU A 572 -25.65 31.73 -3.52
N PRO A 573 -26.14 30.70 -2.79
CA PRO A 573 -27.21 30.87 -1.81
C PRO A 573 -26.85 31.87 -0.70
N ASP A 574 -27.87 32.48 -0.09
CA ASP A 574 -27.68 33.42 1.01
C ASP A 574 -26.92 32.79 2.18
N GLY A 575 -25.91 33.50 2.68
CA GLY A 575 -25.08 33.05 3.81
C GLY A 575 -24.00 32.01 3.42
N VAL A 576 -23.84 31.71 2.13
CA VAL A 576 -22.79 30.84 1.61
C VAL A 576 -21.68 31.68 0.94
N SER A 577 -20.44 31.35 1.22
CA SER A 577 -19.26 31.90 0.53
C SER A 577 -18.30 30.80 0.14
N VAL A 578 -17.50 31.06 -0.89
CA VAL A 578 -16.49 30.12 -1.40
C VAL A 578 -15.15 30.82 -1.60
N GLU A 579 -14.07 30.02 -1.47
CA GLU A 579 -12.76 30.38 -2.01
C GLU A 579 -12.48 29.49 -3.22
N THR A 580 -11.94 30.07 -4.29
CA THR A 580 -11.73 29.40 -5.56
C THR A 580 -10.27 29.48 -6.01
N ASP A 581 -9.84 28.51 -6.78
CA ASP A 581 -8.58 28.59 -7.52
C ASP A 581 -8.64 29.77 -8.49
N PRO A 582 -7.75 30.77 -8.39
CA PRO A 582 -7.78 31.95 -9.25
C PRO A 582 -7.59 31.64 -10.75
N ALA A 583 -6.96 30.50 -11.09
CA ALA A 583 -6.67 30.12 -12.46
C ALA A 583 -7.83 29.38 -13.12
N THR A 584 -8.57 28.54 -12.38
CA THR A 584 -9.60 27.65 -12.93
C THR A 584 -11.02 27.99 -12.48
N GLY A 585 -11.17 28.74 -11.38
CA GLY A 585 -12.47 29.02 -10.76
C GLY A 585 -13.03 27.83 -9.96
N ASP A 586 -12.25 26.76 -9.79
CA ASP A 586 -12.66 25.59 -9.04
C ASP A 586 -12.78 25.93 -7.53
N VAL A 587 -13.91 25.55 -6.91
CA VAL A 587 -14.16 25.79 -5.50
C VAL A 587 -13.34 24.82 -4.66
N HIS A 588 -12.47 25.33 -3.81
CA HIS A 588 -11.66 24.51 -2.91
C HIS A 588 -12.01 24.65 -1.44
N LEU A 589 -12.70 25.73 -1.04
CA LEU A 589 -13.28 25.93 0.28
C LEU A 589 -14.69 26.48 0.18
N LEU A 590 -15.64 25.86 0.84
CA LEU A 590 -17.03 26.27 1.01
C LEU A 590 -17.27 26.62 2.47
N THR A 591 -17.94 27.74 2.71
CA THR A 591 -18.30 28.24 4.04
C THR A 591 -19.78 28.56 4.10
N GLY A 592 -20.50 27.89 4.99
CA GLY A 592 -21.89 28.19 5.36
C GLY A 592 -22.05 28.52 6.84
N PRO A 593 -23.27 28.80 7.31
CA PRO A 593 -23.53 29.25 8.68
C PRO A 593 -23.04 28.24 9.74
N HIS A 594 -23.18 26.94 9.48
CA HIS A 594 -22.88 25.86 10.44
C HIS A 594 -22.07 24.72 9.79
N TYR A 595 -21.51 24.95 8.60
CA TYR A 595 -20.71 23.95 7.90
C TYR A 595 -19.53 24.56 7.14
N ARG A 596 -18.55 23.71 6.87
CA ARG A 596 -17.43 23.96 5.96
C ARG A 596 -17.29 22.79 5.02
N GLY A 597 -16.75 23.04 3.81
CA GLY A 597 -16.42 21.99 2.87
C GLY A 597 -15.07 22.27 2.21
N VAL A 598 -14.21 21.26 2.13
CA VAL A 598 -12.90 21.34 1.47
C VAL A 598 -12.78 20.29 0.38
N GLN A 599 -12.28 20.68 -0.81
CA GLN A 599 -12.09 19.75 -1.92
C GLN A 599 -10.83 18.91 -1.77
N PHE A 600 -9.84 19.40 -1.07
CA PHE A 600 -8.54 18.78 -0.86
C PHE A 600 -8.53 17.93 0.43
N HIS A 601 -7.50 17.12 0.57
CA HIS A 601 -7.27 16.29 1.76
C HIS A 601 -6.30 16.98 2.71
N ALA A 602 -6.83 17.69 3.71
CA ALA A 602 -6.01 18.34 4.73
C ALA A 602 -5.23 17.32 5.59
N GLU A 603 -5.76 16.13 5.76
CA GLU A 603 -5.17 15.02 6.51
C GLU A 603 -4.01 14.33 5.78
N SER A 604 -3.95 14.42 4.44
CA SER A 604 -2.91 13.79 3.61
C SER A 604 -1.51 14.31 3.94
N ILE A 605 -0.49 13.46 3.74
CA ILE A 605 0.92 13.86 3.81
C ILE A 605 1.25 14.96 2.79
N LEU A 606 0.48 15.04 1.70
CA LEU A 606 0.62 16.06 0.65
C LEU A 606 0.15 17.46 1.10
N SER A 607 -0.58 17.59 2.18
CA SER A 607 -1.03 18.89 2.70
C SER A 607 -0.03 19.44 3.71
N GLN A 608 0.90 20.31 3.25
CA GLN A 608 2.05 20.79 4.00
C GLN A 608 1.71 21.31 5.42
N HIS A 609 0.58 22.00 5.57
CA HIS A 609 0.07 22.52 6.84
C HIS A 609 -1.29 21.90 7.22
N GLY A 610 -1.50 20.64 6.84
CA GLY A 610 -2.80 19.97 6.95
C GLY A 610 -3.36 19.94 8.36
N TYR A 611 -2.52 19.63 9.36
CA TYR A 611 -2.90 19.64 10.77
C TYR A 611 -3.47 21.00 11.21
N ASP A 612 -2.78 22.11 10.87
CA ASP A 612 -3.23 23.46 11.21
C ASP A 612 -4.53 23.82 10.49
N ILE A 613 -4.69 23.36 9.23
CA ILE A 613 -5.92 23.59 8.45
C ILE A 613 -7.10 22.90 9.11
N VAL A 614 -6.98 21.64 9.51
CA VAL A 614 -8.03 20.91 10.22
C VAL A 614 -8.35 21.62 11.55
N ALA A 615 -7.32 22.02 12.30
CA ALA A 615 -7.50 22.75 13.56
C ALA A 615 -8.26 24.08 13.37
N ASP A 616 -7.87 24.88 12.36
CA ASP A 616 -8.50 26.17 12.03
C ASP A 616 -9.99 25.98 11.65
N LEU A 617 -10.27 25.00 10.75
CA LEU A 617 -11.62 24.72 10.26
C LEU A 617 -12.55 24.21 11.36
N VAL A 618 -12.09 23.24 12.16
CA VAL A 618 -12.89 22.63 13.23
C VAL A 618 -13.10 23.62 14.37
N THR A 619 -12.09 24.39 14.75
CA THR A 619 -12.22 25.43 15.77
C THR A 619 -13.26 26.48 15.34
N ALA A 620 -13.17 26.98 14.11
CA ALA A 620 -14.11 27.97 13.58
C ALA A 620 -15.56 27.45 13.49
N LEU A 621 -15.77 26.14 13.36
CA LEU A 621 -17.08 25.50 13.37
C LEU A 621 -17.66 25.34 14.78
N LEU A 622 -16.81 25.10 15.78
CA LEU A 622 -17.25 24.79 17.13
C LEU A 622 -17.21 26.00 18.09
N ASP A 623 -16.66 27.14 17.66
CA ASP A 623 -16.60 28.39 18.42
C ASP A 623 -17.80 29.31 18.13
N THR A 624 -18.75 28.85 17.30
CA THR A 624 -20.03 29.53 16.98
C THR A 624 -21.16 28.98 17.82
#